data_e5c19538ed48e01c6224b5dcbf381575
#
_entry.id   e5c19538ed48e01c6224b5dcbf381575
#
_cell.length_a   1.000
_cell.length_b   1.000
_cell.length_c   1.000
_cell.angle_alpha   90.00
_cell.angle_beta   90.00
_cell.angle_gamma   90.00
#
_symmetry.space_group_name_H-M   'P 1'
#
loop_
_entity.id
_entity.type
_entity.pdbx_description
1 polymer ?
#
loop_
_entity_poly.entity_id
_entity_poly.type
_entity_poly.pdbx_seq_one_letter_code
_entity_poly.pdbx_strand_id
1 'polypeptide(L)'
;MDKNEIVEHLVEQWIKIAERDLLTAKQGLEADEVITDTVCFHCQQAAEKYLKAFLVKKQIEFTKTHNIMSLLNLCASDDNSFKEELSEADNLTDYAVEIRYPDDWYEPTIEETKLAYESALKVKSFVLKKLEISKE
;
A
#
# COMPACT_ATOMS: atom_id res chain seq x y z
N MET A 1 28.09 3.61 -6.93
CA MET A 1 27.20 3.27 -5.80
C MET A 1 27.47 1.85 -5.34
N ASP A 2 27.61 1.64 -4.04
CA ASP A 2 27.68 0.29 -3.53
C ASP A 2 26.26 -0.30 -3.42
N LYS A 3 26.19 -1.57 -3.03
CA LYS A 3 24.92 -2.27 -2.96
C LYS A 3 23.94 -1.65 -1.97
N ASN A 4 24.45 -1.21 -0.82
CA ASN A 4 23.60 -0.59 0.20
C ASN A 4 23.01 0.72 -0.29
N GLU A 5 23.78 1.51 -1.01
CA GLU A 5 23.27 2.77 -1.58
C GLU A 5 22.21 2.51 -2.63
N ILE A 6 22.39 1.47 -3.45
CA ILE A 6 21.39 1.10 -4.46
C ILE A 6 20.09 0.67 -3.78
N VAL A 7 20.19 -0.16 -2.75
CA VAL A 7 19.01 -0.61 -2.00
C VAL A 7 18.27 0.58 -1.38
N GLU A 8 19.01 1.48 -0.71
CA GLU A 8 18.39 2.65 -0.10
C GLU A 8 17.71 3.54 -1.13
N HIS A 9 18.34 3.71 -2.30
CA HIS A 9 17.74 4.48 -3.37
C HIS A 9 16.42 3.87 -3.84
N LEU A 10 16.40 2.55 -4.02
CA LEU A 10 15.18 1.85 -4.45
C LEU A 10 14.08 1.94 -3.39
N VAL A 11 14.44 1.81 -2.12
CA VAL A 11 13.48 1.96 -1.01
C VAL A 11 12.84 3.35 -1.08
N GLU A 12 13.67 4.38 -1.23
CA GLU A 12 13.17 5.76 -1.32
C GLU A 12 12.23 5.94 -2.50
N GLN A 13 12.53 5.31 -3.65
CA GLN A 13 11.66 5.40 -4.82
C GLN A 13 10.30 4.74 -4.56
N TRP A 14 10.30 3.56 -3.94
CA TRP A 14 9.04 2.89 -3.59
C TRP A 14 8.20 3.72 -2.63
N ILE A 15 8.85 4.31 -1.60
CA ILE A 15 8.16 5.17 -0.64
C ILE A 15 7.57 6.39 -1.34
N LYS A 16 8.34 7.03 -2.22
CA LYS A 16 7.88 8.21 -2.95
C LYS A 16 6.63 7.90 -3.78
N ILE A 17 6.65 6.79 -4.50
CA ILE A 17 5.51 6.40 -5.34
C ILE A 17 4.31 6.06 -4.46
N ALA A 18 4.54 5.36 -3.34
CA ALA A 18 3.47 5.06 -2.39
C ALA A 18 2.83 6.33 -1.84
N GLU A 19 3.65 7.32 -1.49
CA GLU A 19 3.14 8.59 -0.97
C GLU A 19 2.32 9.34 -2.00
N ARG A 20 2.69 9.26 -3.27
CA ARG A 20 1.90 9.89 -4.34
C ARG A 20 0.53 9.23 -4.47
N ASP A 21 0.47 7.91 -4.37
CA ASP A 21 -0.82 7.21 -4.38
C ASP A 21 -1.68 7.62 -3.18
N LEU A 22 -1.06 7.71 -2.02
CA LEU A 22 -1.78 8.08 -0.81
C LEU A 22 -2.30 9.52 -0.87
N LEU A 23 -1.49 10.43 -1.41
CA LEU A 23 -1.91 11.82 -1.61
C LEU A 23 -3.07 11.89 -2.60
N THR A 24 -3.01 11.13 -3.68
CA THR A 24 -4.11 11.06 -4.64
C THR A 24 -5.39 10.59 -3.97
N ALA A 25 -5.30 9.57 -3.12
CA ALA A 25 -6.44 9.07 -2.37
C ALA A 25 -7.02 10.15 -1.45
N LYS A 26 -6.14 10.86 -0.74
CA LYS A 26 -6.56 11.92 0.18
C LYS A 26 -7.29 13.03 -0.58
N GLN A 27 -6.73 13.48 -1.69
CA GLN A 27 -7.33 14.53 -2.51
C GLN A 27 -8.70 14.08 -3.03
N GLY A 28 -8.82 12.82 -3.43
CA GLY A 28 -10.09 12.28 -3.89
C GLY A 28 -11.15 12.24 -2.80
N LEU A 29 -10.74 11.91 -1.56
CA LEU A 29 -11.67 11.91 -0.43
C LEU A 29 -12.15 13.31 -0.06
N GLU A 30 -11.32 14.31 -0.28
CA GLU A 30 -11.61 15.70 0.08
C GLU A 30 -12.32 16.46 -1.04
N ALA A 31 -12.50 15.86 -2.19
CA ALA A 31 -13.14 16.47 -3.33
C ALA A 31 -14.65 16.65 -3.06
N ASP A 32 -15.27 17.63 -3.74
CA ASP A 32 -16.71 17.85 -3.65
C ASP A 32 -17.49 16.61 -4.06
N GLU A 33 -17.02 15.95 -5.12
CA GLU A 33 -17.59 14.67 -5.54
C GLU A 33 -16.51 13.61 -5.40
N VAL A 34 -16.77 12.63 -4.54
CA VAL A 34 -15.80 11.57 -4.27
C VAL A 34 -16.03 10.41 -5.24
N ILE A 35 -14.99 10.06 -6.01
CA ILE A 35 -15.03 8.90 -6.89
C ILE A 35 -14.44 7.74 -6.10
N THR A 36 -15.32 7.00 -5.43
CA THR A 36 -14.93 6.05 -4.39
C THR A 36 -14.04 4.91 -4.89
N ASP A 37 -14.33 4.37 -6.06
CA ASP A 37 -13.52 3.27 -6.60
C ASP A 37 -12.10 3.72 -6.93
N THR A 38 -11.93 4.95 -7.42
CA THR A 38 -10.61 5.51 -7.69
C THR A 38 -9.82 5.72 -6.40
N VAL A 39 -10.48 6.26 -5.37
CA VAL A 39 -9.82 6.44 -4.07
C VAL A 39 -9.37 5.11 -3.50
N CYS A 40 -10.24 4.11 -3.52
CA CYS A 40 -9.90 2.78 -3.00
C CYS A 40 -8.77 2.13 -3.78
N PHE A 41 -8.75 2.32 -5.11
CA PHE A 41 -7.65 1.82 -5.94
C PHE A 41 -6.31 2.40 -5.49
N HIS A 42 -6.26 3.72 -5.28
CA HIS A 42 -5.01 4.36 -4.86
C HIS A 42 -4.61 3.98 -3.43
N CYS A 43 -5.58 3.71 -2.55
CA CYS A 43 -5.28 3.20 -1.22
C CYS A 43 -4.60 1.83 -1.31
N GLN A 44 -5.11 0.95 -2.17
CA GLN A 44 -4.51 -0.36 -2.39
C GLN A 44 -3.10 -0.22 -2.96
N GLN A 45 -2.93 0.67 -3.96
CA GLN A 45 -1.63 0.89 -4.57
C GLN A 45 -0.61 1.41 -3.55
N ALA A 46 -1.04 2.33 -2.67
CA ALA A 46 -0.15 2.85 -1.64
C ALA A 46 0.31 1.72 -0.70
N ALA A 47 -0.64 0.94 -0.18
CA ALA A 47 -0.32 -0.16 0.73
C ALA A 47 0.63 -1.17 0.08
N GLU A 48 0.34 -1.55 -1.15
CA GLU A 48 1.18 -2.48 -1.91
C GLU A 48 2.62 -1.96 -2.00
N LYS A 49 2.78 -0.68 -2.33
CA LYS A 49 4.10 -0.10 -2.56
C LYS A 49 4.88 0.09 -1.27
N TYR A 50 4.20 0.43 -0.16
CA TYR A 50 4.89 0.47 1.13
C TYR A 50 5.43 -0.90 1.52
N LEU A 51 4.64 -1.96 1.31
CA LEU A 51 5.10 -3.31 1.61
C LEU A 51 6.28 -3.71 0.74
N LYS A 52 6.25 -3.32 -0.54
CA LYS A 52 7.36 -3.59 -1.45
C LYS A 52 8.62 -2.85 -1.04
N ALA A 53 8.48 -1.62 -0.50
CA ALA A 53 9.62 -0.89 0.03
C ALA A 53 10.33 -1.69 1.13
N PHE A 54 9.56 -2.27 2.04
CA PHE A 54 10.13 -3.09 3.10
C PHE A 54 10.84 -4.32 2.53
N LEU A 55 10.21 -4.99 1.56
CA LEU A 55 10.80 -6.19 0.95
C LEU A 55 12.12 -5.85 0.24
N VAL A 56 12.17 -4.70 -0.45
CA VAL A 56 13.40 -4.24 -1.08
C VAL A 56 14.48 -3.98 -0.02
N LYS A 57 14.11 -3.34 1.08
CA LYS A 57 15.06 -3.06 2.17
C LYS A 57 15.67 -4.35 2.70
N LYS A 58 14.86 -5.39 2.84
CA LYS A 58 15.33 -6.68 3.35
C LYS A 58 15.86 -7.59 2.25
N GLN A 59 15.85 -7.12 1.01
CA GLN A 59 16.33 -7.88 -0.16
C GLN A 59 15.61 -9.21 -0.31
N ILE A 60 14.29 -9.19 -0.04
CA ILE A 60 13.40 -10.34 -0.24
C ILE A 60 12.75 -10.19 -1.61
N GLU A 61 12.95 -11.19 -2.46
CA GLU A 61 12.38 -11.18 -3.81
C GLU A 61 10.88 -11.36 -3.77
N PHE A 62 10.20 -10.70 -4.69
CA PHE A 62 8.74 -10.84 -4.84
C PHE A 62 8.38 -10.80 -6.31
N THR A 63 7.29 -11.49 -6.65
CA THR A 63 6.76 -11.46 -8.01
C THR A 63 5.89 -10.22 -8.18
N LYS A 64 5.54 -9.90 -9.42
CA LYS A 64 4.59 -8.82 -9.69
C LYS A 64 3.21 -9.30 -9.22
N THR A 65 2.80 -8.83 -8.07
CA THR A 65 1.50 -9.18 -7.50
C THR A 65 0.85 -7.94 -6.91
N HIS A 66 -0.48 -7.91 -6.95
CA HIS A 66 -1.28 -6.88 -6.30
C HIS A 66 -1.97 -7.43 -5.06
N ASN A 67 -1.70 -8.69 -4.70
CA ASN A 67 -2.33 -9.34 -3.55
C ASN A 67 -1.62 -8.94 -2.27
N ILE A 68 -2.33 -8.20 -1.42
CA ILE A 68 -1.76 -7.68 -0.18
C ILE A 68 -1.33 -8.82 0.76
N MET A 69 -2.16 -9.87 0.91
CA MET A 69 -1.81 -10.96 1.80
C MET A 69 -0.54 -11.68 1.36
N SER A 70 -0.35 -11.84 0.04
CA SER A 70 0.88 -12.44 -0.48
C SER A 70 2.11 -11.63 -0.06
N LEU A 71 2.00 -10.31 -0.14
CA LEU A 71 3.09 -9.42 0.27
C LEU A 71 3.31 -9.47 1.78
N LEU A 72 2.22 -9.51 2.55
CA LEU A 72 2.32 -9.61 4.01
C LEU A 72 2.99 -10.93 4.42
N ASN A 73 2.69 -12.02 3.72
CA ASN A 73 3.35 -13.31 4.00
C ASN A 73 4.85 -13.23 3.77
N LEU A 74 5.27 -12.54 2.69
CA LEU A 74 6.69 -12.35 2.43
C LEU A 74 7.35 -11.49 3.51
N CYS A 75 6.71 -10.39 3.89
CA CYS A 75 7.22 -9.53 4.96
C CYS A 75 7.31 -10.31 6.28
N ALA A 76 6.33 -11.16 6.54
CA ALA A 76 6.27 -11.95 7.78
C ALA A 76 7.39 -12.97 7.86
N SER A 77 7.99 -13.37 6.74
CA SER A 77 9.13 -14.28 6.77
C SER A 77 10.33 -13.65 7.46
N ASP A 78 10.39 -12.31 7.47
CA ASP A 78 11.43 -11.57 8.18
C ASP A 78 10.94 -11.09 9.56
N ASP A 79 9.66 -10.67 9.63
CA ASP A 79 9.09 -10.08 10.83
C ASP A 79 7.60 -10.42 10.90
N ASN A 80 7.25 -11.40 11.73
CA ASN A 80 5.88 -11.92 11.79
C ASN A 80 4.84 -10.89 12.22
N SER A 81 5.27 -9.76 12.84
CA SER A 81 4.34 -8.72 13.24
C SER A 81 3.58 -8.11 12.08
N PHE A 82 4.12 -8.19 10.85
CA PHE A 82 3.39 -7.75 9.67
C PHE A 82 2.04 -8.44 9.54
N LYS A 83 2.01 -9.76 9.71
CA LYS A 83 0.74 -10.49 9.64
C LYS A 83 -0.14 -10.23 10.85
N GLU A 84 0.47 -10.16 12.03
CA GLU A 84 -0.28 -9.94 13.25
C GLU A 84 -0.99 -8.58 13.26
N GLU A 85 -0.32 -7.55 12.75
CA GLU A 85 -0.82 -6.18 12.82
C GLU A 85 -1.57 -5.73 11.57
N LEU A 86 -1.24 -6.27 10.41
CA LEU A 86 -1.72 -5.72 9.15
C LEU A 86 -2.60 -6.66 8.33
N SER A 87 -3.02 -7.82 8.87
CA SER A 87 -3.78 -8.77 8.05
C SER A 87 -5.10 -8.20 7.52
N GLU A 88 -5.70 -7.24 8.21
CA GLU A 88 -6.93 -6.61 7.73
C GLU A 88 -6.70 -5.81 6.43
N ALA A 89 -5.46 -5.39 6.17
CA ALA A 89 -5.15 -4.66 4.94
C ALA A 89 -5.40 -5.50 3.69
N ASP A 90 -5.53 -6.82 3.82
CA ASP A 90 -5.85 -7.68 2.69
C ASP A 90 -7.20 -7.32 2.06
N ASN A 91 -8.07 -6.67 2.82
CA ASN A 91 -9.34 -6.17 2.27
C ASN A 91 -9.12 -5.19 1.12
N LEU A 92 -7.95 -4.57 1.05
CA LEU A 92 -7.61 -3.66 -0.04
C LEU A 92 -7.37 -4.39 -1.37
N THR A 93 -7.06 -5.68 -1.32
CA THR A 93 -6.71 -6.44 -2.53
C THR A 93 -7.79 -6.35 -3.61
N ASP A 94 -9.06 -6.35 -3.22
CA ASP A 94 -10.17 -6.30 -4.17
C ASP A 94 -10.19 -4.99 -4.98
N TYR A 95 -9.53 -3.96 -4.50
CA TYR A 95 -9.48 -2.66 -5.19
C TYR A 95 -8.31 -2.54 -6.17
N ALA A 96 -7.54 -3.60 -6.36
CA ALA A 96 -6.36 -3.58 -7.23
C ALA A 96 -6.69 -3.45 -8.72
N VAL A 97 -7.96 -3.56 -9.10
CA VAL A 97 -8.38 -3.52 -10.50
C VAL A 97 -8.71 -2.09 -10.89
N GLU A 98 -7.89 -1.51 -11.79
CA GLU A 98 -8.08 -0.14 -12.26
C GLU A 98 -9.21 -0.05 -13.28
N ILE A 99 -9.31 -1.04 -14.17
CA ILE A 99 -10.30 -1.06 -15.25
C ILE A 99 -11.33 -2.14 -14.94
N ARG A 100 -12.62 -1.74 -14.93
CA ARG A 100 -13.71 -2.69 -14.73
C ARG A 100 -14.75 -2.49 -15.80
N TYR A 101 -15.31 -3.60 -16.27
CA TYR A 101 -16.43 -3.55 -17.20
C TYR A 101 -17.71 -3.28 -16.41
N PRO A 102 -18.72 -2.66 -17.05
CA PRO A 102 -19.93 -2.25 -16.35
C PRO A 102 -20.62 -3.36 -15.56
N ASP A 103 -20.60 -4.61 -16.03
CA ASP A 103 -21.25 -5.73 -15.36
C ASP A 103 -20.46 -6.23 -14.16
N ASP A 104 -19.18 -5.85 -14.04
CA ASP A 104 -18.32 -6.19 -12.90
C ASP A 104 -18.03 -5.00 -12.02
N TRP A 105 -18.54 -3.82 -12.39
CA TRP A 105 -18.21 -2.60 -11.66
C TRP A 105 -18.90 -2.57 -10.31
N TYR A 106 -18.12 -2.28 -9.30
CA TYR A 106 -18.59 -2.09 -7.93
C TYR A 106 -18.20 -0.70 -7.47
N GLU A 107 -19.16 0.03 -6.95
CA GLU A 107 -18.92 1.36 -6.41
C GLU A 107 -18.89 1.26 -4.89
N PRO A 108 -17.70 1.36 -4.25
CA PRO A 108 -17.62 1.34 -2.79
C PRO A 108 -18.45 2.47 -2.16
N THR A 109 -18.93 2.23 -0.95
CA THR A 109 -19.60 3.29 -0.19
C THR A 109 -18.54 4.27 0.34
N ILE A 110 -18.99 5.43 0.78
CA ILE A 110 -18.10 6.41 1.41
C ILE A 110 -17.45 5.79 2.66
N GLU A 111 -18.21 5.03 3.44
CA GLU A 111 -17.69 4.37 4.64
C GLU A 111 -16.59 3.37 4.31
N GLU A 112 -16.80 2.55 3.28
CA GLU A 112 -15.76 1.62 2.81
C GLU A 112 -14.52 2.36 2.38
N THR A 113 -14.71 3.48 1.68
CA THR A 113 -13.59 4.27 1.14
C THR A 113 -12.77 4.87 2.26
N LYS A 114 -13.43 5.37 3.31
CA LYS A 114 -12.71 5.89 4.48
C LYS A 114 -11.94 4.80 5.20
N LEU A 115 -12.53 3.61 5.32
CA LEU A 115 -11.84 2.47 5.93
C LEU A 115 -10.64 2.05 5.10
N ALA A 116 -10.77 2.07 3.77
CA ALA A 116 -9.64 1.76 2.88
C ALA A 116 -8.50 2.76 3.09
N TYR A 117 -8.82 4.04 3.20
CA TYR A 117 -7.81 5.05 3.43
C TYR A 117 -7.12 4.84 4.79
N GLU A 118 -7.90 4.55 5.85
CA GLU A 118 -7.33 4.28 7.17
C GLU A 118 -6.42 3.05 7.15
N SER A 119 -6.81 2.00 6.42
CA SER A 119 -5.97 0.82 6.26
C SER A 119 -4.65 1.16 5.58
N ALA A 120 -4.69 1.97 4.53
CA ALA A 120 -3.47 2.38 3.84
C ALA A 120 -2.58 3.21 4.75
N LEU A 121 -3.16 4.11 5.56
CA LEU A 121 -2.40 4.90 6.52
C LEU A 121 -1.74 3.99 7.58
N LYS A 122 -2.43 2.96 8.02
CA LYS A 122 -1.88 2.03 8.99
C LYS A 122 -0.68 1.28 8.40
N VAL A 123 -0.79 0.84 7.15
CA VAL A 123 0.32 0.18 6.47
C VAL A 123 1.51 1.13 6.36
N LYS A 124 1.25 2.38 5.94
CA LYS A 124 2.30 3.40 5.87
C LYS A 124 3.04 3.55 7.19
N SER A 125 2.28 3.80 8.26
CA SER A 125 2.89 4.04 9.58
C SER A 125 3.70 2.85 10.05
N PHE A 126 3.15 1.65 9.85
CA PHE A 126 3.82 0.42 10.27
C PHE A 126 5.13 0.22 9.50
N VAL A 127 5.08 0.36 8.18
CA VAL A 127 6.27 0.16 7.33
C VAL A 127 7.34 1.20 7.61
N LEU A 128 6.94 2.49 7.70
CA LEU A 128 7.92 3.54 7.97
C LEU A 128 8.61 3.35 9.31
N LYS A 129 7.86 2.90 10.30
CA LYS A 129 8.43 2.61 11.61
C LYS A 129 9.45 1.47 11.52
N LYS A 130 9.11 0.41 10.78
CA LYS A 130 10.04 -0.71 10.58
C LYS A 130 11.29 -0.30 9.81
N LEU A 131 11.14 0.63 8.88
CA LEU A 131 12.27 1.17 8.13
C LEU A 131 13.01 2.27 8.88
N GLU A 132 12.47 2.72 10.03
CA GLU A 132 13.02 3.80 10.84
C GLU A 132 13.11 5.13 10.12
N ILE A 133 12.20 5.35 9.15
CA ILE A 133 12.15 6.59 8.39
C ILE A 133 11.28 7.63 9.09
N SER A 134 10.24 7.18 9.79
CA SER A 134 9.24 8.07 10.40
C SER A 134 9.78 8.88 11.58
N LYS A 135 11.02 8.69 11.94
CA LYS A 135 11.66 9.43 13.04
C LYS A 135 11.93 10.88 12.70
N GLU A 136 11.95 11.19 11.43
CA GLU A 136 12.24 12.53 10.93
C GLU A 136 11.07 13.49 11.05
#